data_8c9812b3871c97c18494bbffb65ade48
#
_entry.id   8c9812b3871c97c18494bbffb65ade48
#
_cell.length_a   1.000
_cell.length_b   1.000
_cell.length_c   1.000
_cell.angle_alpha   90.00
_cell.angle_beta   90.00
_cell.angle_gamma   90.00
#
_symmetry.space_group_name_H-M   'P 1'
#
loop_
_entity.id
_entity.type
_entity.pdbx_description
1 polymer ?
#
loop_
_entity_poly.entity_id
_entity_poly.type
_entity_poly.pdbx_seq_one_letter_code
_entity_poly.pdbx_strand_id
1 'polypeptide(L)'
;MKYQLIRNATAKLSYGGSVFLLDPAFAKKGTGPSYAGERKSPLVDMPCMMWEAESRADAIVISHIHSDHFDAAAAEALDKDHPVFCQPCEASHELLAAFEDVRPLDEGGLFNEVAMQRVPARHGTSPEVLADMGEASGIVFFAAGEPTVYWAGDTVWYEDVKRAIDVFMPEVIIVHAGGALWNGELIVMDAAQVIEVCKAAPEAKVIAVHMESCDHCTVTRRSLREAADAAGVSAEQLLIPKDGEEIVILQETAF
;
A
#
# COMPACT_ATOMS: atom_id res chain seq x y z
N MET A 1 -2.05 16.64 -2.96
CA MET A 1 -1.32 15.38 -3.22
C MET A 1 -1.77 14.73 -4.52
N LYS A 2 -0.95 13.84 -5.09
CA LYS A 2 -1.34 12.93 -6.18
C LYS A 2 -0.96 11.50 -5.83
N TYR A 3 -1.84 10.56 -6.12
CA TYR A 3 -1.61 9.13 -5.97
C TYR A 3 -1.86 8.43 -7.30
N GLN A 4 -0.88 7.72 -7.83
CA GLN A 4 -1.02 6.94 -9.04
C GLN A 4 -0.84 5.46 -8.70
N LEU A 5 -1.91 4.68 -8.81
CA LEU A 5 -1.80 3.23 -8.74
C LEU A 5 -1.10 2.73 -10.01
N ILE A 6 0.00 2.02 -9.86
CA ILE A 6 0.63 1.35 -11.00
C ILE A 6 0.02 -0.03 -11.14
N ARG A 7 0.24 -0.92 -10.17
CA ARG A 7 -0.35 -2.26 -10.16
C ARG A 7 -0.27 -2.85 -8.75
N ASN A 8 -1.33 -3.52 -8.28
CA ASN A 8 -1.38 -4.15 -6.95
C ASN A 8 -1.15 -3.13 -5.82
N ALA A 9 -0.02 -3.24 -5.11
CA ALA A 9 0.44 -2.29 -4.10
C ALA A 9 1.36 -1.21 -4.68
N THR A 10 1.97 -1.47 -5.85
CA THR A 10 2.92 -0.53 -6.48
C THR A 10 2.23 0.75 -6.89
N ALA A 11 2.69 1.87 -6.34
CA ALA A 11 2.12 3.19 -6.62
C ALA A 11 3.16 4.31 -6.55
N LYS A 12 2.83 5.47 -7.13
CA LYS A 12 3.53 6.74 -6.90
C LYS A 12 2.69 7.64 -6.02
N LEU A 13 3.30 8.19 -4.99
CA LEU A 13 2.74 9.23 -4.15
C LEU A 13 3.53 10.52 -4.34
N SER A 14 2.95 11.52 -5.04
CA SER A 14 3.52 12.88 -5.09
C SER A 14 2.96 13.67 -3.91
N TYR A 15 3.84 14.04 -2.97
CA TYR A 15 3.45 14.55 -1.67
C TYR A 15 4.56 15.43 -1.08
N GLY A 16 4.22 16.61 -0.55
CA GLY A 16 5.18 17.51 0.10
C GLY A 16 6.36 17.90 -0.80
N GLY A 17 6.13 18.05 -2.10
CA GLY A 17 7.18 18.39 -3.07
C GLY A 17 8.09 17.22 -3.48
N SER A 18 7.88 16.02 -2.96
CA SER A 18 8.63 14.80 -3.28
C SER A 18 7.73 13.75 -3.94
N VAL A 19 8.34 12.81 -4.64
CA VAL A 19 7.68 11.65 -5.25
C VAL A 19 8.20 10.36 -4.62
N PHE A 20 7.33 9.64 -3.94
CA PHE A 20 7.63 8.35 -3.34
C PHE A 20 7.14 7.22 -4.25
N LEU A 21 8.00 6.24 -4.52
CA LEU A 21 7.63 4.98 -5.14
C LEU A 21 7.32 3.98 -4.02
N LEU A 22 6.03 3.61 -3.90
CA LEU A 22 5.53 2.72 -2.86
C LEU A 22 5.50 1.29 -3.36
N ASP A 23 6.00 0.35 -2.57
CA ASP A 23 5.96 -1.11 -2.80
C ASP A 23 6.23 -1.51 -4.26
N PRO A 24 7.40 -1.20 -4.84
CA PRO A 24 7.69 -1.52 -6.22
C PRO A 24 7.88 -3.02 -6.45
N ALA A 25 6.91 -3.65 -7.14
CA ALA A 25 6.95 -5.03 -7.61
C ALA A 25 6.81 -5.08 -9.13
N PHE A 26 7.89 -5.44 -9.83
CA PHE A 26 8.02 -5.30 -11.28
C PHE A 26 8.01 -6.63 -12.04
N ALA A 27 7.78 -7.76 -11.36
CA ALA A 27 7.68 -9.07 -12.00
C ALA A 27 6.68 -9.06 -13.15
N LYS A 28 7.05 -9.72 -14.25
CA LYS A 28 6.17 -9.89 -15.42
C LYS A 28 4.99 -10.78 -15.05
N LYS A 29 3.86 -10.56 -15.70
CA LYS A 29 2.67 -11.39 -15.53
C LYS A 29 3.02 -12.88 -15.61
N GLY A 30 2.55 -13.63 -14.62
CA GLY A 30 2.68 -15.08 -14.55
C GLY A 30 4.08 -15.61 -14.26
N THR A 31 5.02 -14.78 -13.77
CA THR A 31 6.40 -15.22 -13.48
C THR A 31 6.71 -15.39 -11.99
N GLY A 32 5.90 -14.80 -11.11
CA GLY A 32 6.02 -14.92 -9.65
C GLY A 32 5.34 -16.18 -9.08
N PRO A 33 5.21 -16.28 -7.77
CA PRO A 33 4.54 -17.41 -7.13
C PRO A 33 3.03 -17.44 -7.38
N SER A 34 2.43 -18.61 -7.16
CA SER A 34 1.00 -18.75 -6.94
C SER A 34 0.77 -18.88 -5.44
N TYR A 35 0.02 -17.99 -4.85
CA TYR A 35 -0.24 -17.96 -3.40
C TYR A 35 -1.42 -18.87 -3.03
N ALA A 36 -2.41 -19.03 -3.93
CA ALA A 36 -3.53 -19.97 -3.74
C ALA A 36 -3.32 -21.35 -4.39
N GLY A 37 -2.19 -21.53 -5.11
CA GLY A 37 -1.92 -22.77 -5.85
C GLY A 37 -2.67 -22.89 -7.19
N GLU A 38 -3.31 -21.82 -7.66
CA GLU A 38 -4.14 -21.83 -8.86
C GLU A 38 -3.41 -21.22 -10.08
N ARG A 39 -2.92 -19.99 -9.95
CA ARG A 39 -2.28 -19.24 -11.03
C ARG A 39 -1.09 -18.45 -10.53
N LYS A 40 -0.04 -18.42 -11.35
CA LYS A 40 1.14 -17.60 -11.03
C LYS A 40 0.82 -16.10 -11.08
N SER A 41 1.19 -15.39 -10.03
CA SER A 41 1.09 -13.93 -9.93
C SER A 41 2.29 -13.25 -10.61
N PRO A 42 2.19 -11.97 -10.96
CA PRO A 42 0.97 -11.18 -11.05
C PRO A 42 0.03 -11.68 -12.16
N LEU A 43 -1.27 -11.53 -11.97
CA LEU A 43 -2.29 -11.98 -12.94
C LEU A 43 -2.50 -11.00 -14.09
N VAL A 44 -1.97 -9.78 -13.95
CA VAL A 44 -2.10 -8.67 -14.91
C VAL A 44 -0.74 -8.11 -15.27
N ASP A 45 -0.63 -7.53 -16.46
CA ASP A 45 0.59 -6.85 -16.89
C ASP A 45 0.73 -5.48 -16.20
N MET A 46 1.94 -4.95 -16.13
CA MET A 46 2.13 -3.55 -15.74
C MET A 46 1.55 -2.61 -16.80
N PRO A 47 0.88 -1.53 -16.42
CA PRO A 47 0.30 -0.57 -17.36
C PRO A 47 1.34 0.33 -18.03
N CYS A 48 2.57 0.30 -17.55
CA CYS A 48 3.70 1.12 -18.04
C CYS A 48 5.01 0.33 -17.99
N MET A 49 6.07 0.89 -18.56
CA MET A 49 7.40 0.32 -18.45
C MET A 49 7.99 0.56 -17.06
N MET A 50 8.90 -0.31 -16.60
CA MET A 50 9.54 -0.19 -15.27
C MET A 50 10.20 1.17 -15.06
N TRP A 51 10.93 1.69 -16.05
CA TRP A 51 11.56 3.00 -15.97
C TRP A 51 10.55 4.17 -15.88
N GLU A 52 9.34 4.02 -16.42
CA GLU A 52 8.25 5.00 -16.26
C GLU A 52 7.67 4.95 -14.84
N ALA A 53 7.57 3.73 -14.27
CA ALA A 53 7.17 3.55 -12.89
C ALA A 53 8.14 4.22 -11.92
N GLU A 54 9.45 4.06 -12.13
CA GLU A 54 10.50 4.69 -11.33
C GLU A 54 10.68 6.19 -11.60
N SER A 55 10.38 6.64 -12.83
CA SER A 55 10.70 8.00 -13.27
C SER A 55 10.19 9.07 -12.30
N ARG A 56 11.06 10.02 -11.94
CA ARG A 56 10.83 11.09 -10.98
C ARG A 56 10.63 10.62 -9.53
N ALA A 57 10.86 9.35 -9.20
CA ALA A 57 10.89 8.95 -7.80
C ALA A 57 12.09 9.60 -7.12
N ASP A 58 11.87 10.19 -5.95
CA ASP A 58 12.92 10.77 -5.10
C ASP A 58 13.33 9.80 -4.00
N ALA A 59 12.43 8.89 -3.62
CA ALA A 59 12.67 7.84 -2.64
C ALA A 59 11.74 6.64 -2.86
N ILE A 60 12.16 5.49 -2.35
CA ILE A 60 11.39 4.24 -2.33
C ILE A 60 10.89 4.02 -0.90
N VAL A 61 9.63 3.58 -0.74
CA VAL A 61 9.08 3.22 0.56
C VAL A 61 8.46 1.84 0.47
N ILE A 62 8.90 0.93 1.32
CA ILE A 62 8.48 -0.47 1.34
C ILE A 62 7.74 -0.73 2.64
N SER A 63 6.49 -1.20 2.54
CA SER A 63 5.67 -1.57 3.69
C SER A 63 6.18 -2.85 4.34
N HIS A 64 6.53 -3.84 3.53
CA HIS A 64 7.17 -5.10 3.88
C HIS A 64 7.70 -5.82 2.62
N ILE A 65 8.63 -6.76 2.79
CA ILE A 65 9.24 -7.48 1.65
C ILE A 65 8.53 -8.83 1.42
N HIS A 66 7.30 -8.76 0.89
CA HIS A 66 6.70 -9.88 0.16
C HIS A 66 6.87 -9.68 -1.34
N SER A 67 6.84 -10.75 -2.12
CA SER A 67 7.16 -10.71 -3.55
C SER A 67 6.15 -9.97 -4.43
N ASP A 68 5.01 -9.59 -3.91
CA ASP A 68 4.02 -8.73 -4.56
C ASP A 68 4.07 -7.26 -4.08
N HIS A 69 5.00 -6.95 -3.15
CA HIS A 69 5.32 -5.60 -2.66
C HIS A 69 6.72 -5.15 -3.06
N PHE A 70 7.73 -6.02 -2.90
CA PHE A 70 9.09 -5.75 -3.36
C PHE A 70 9.73 -7.02 -3.89
N ASP A 71 9.97 -7.09 -5.19
CA ASP A 71 10.46 -8.28 -5.86
C ASP A 71 11.89 -8.14 -6.44
N ALA A 72 12.47 -9.26 -6.82
CA ALA A 72 13.81 -9.28 -7.40
C ALA A 72 13.92 -8.47 -8.70
N ALA A 73 12.84 -8.37 -9.49
CA ALA A 73 12.85 -7.58 -10.71
C ALA A 73 12.90 -6.08 -10.41
N ALA A 74 12.23 -5.62 -9.37
CA ALA A 74 12.34 -4.25 -8.88
C ALA A 74 13.71 -4.00 -8.26
N ALA A 75 14.19 -4.92 -7.41
CA ALA A 75 15.53 -4.82 -6.82
C ALA A 75 16.65 -4.77 -7.87
N GLU A 76 16.49 -5.42 -9.02
CA GLU A 76 17.44 -5.36 -10.14
C GLU A 76 17.32 -4.05 -10.93
N ALA A 77 16.08 -3.63 -11.26
CA ALA A 77 15.81 -2.55 -12.20
C ALA A 77 15.98 -1.15 -11.62
N LEU A 78 15.65 -0.97 -10.33
CA LEU A 78 15.67 0.34 -9.67
C LEU A 78 17.09 0.90 -9.52
N ASP A 79 17.23 2.22 -9.60
CA ASP A 79 18.47 2.93 -9.32
C ASP A 79 18.84 2.75 -7.83
N LYS A 80 20.11 2.39 -7.59
CA LYS A 80 20.61 2.07 -6.25
C LYS A 80 20.93 3.30 -5.40
N ASP A 81 20.95 4.47 -6.02
CA ASP A 81 21.16 5.76 -5.33
C ASP A 81 19.87 6.27 -4.66
N HIS A 82 18.70 5.67 -4.96
CA HIS A 82 17.46 6.03 -4.27
C HIS A 82 17.52 5.67 -2.78
N PRO A 83 17.19 6.60 -1.88
CA PRO A 83 16.91 6.27 -0.48
C PRO A 83 15.75 5.28 -0.39
N VAL A 84 15.94 4.18 0.37
CA VAL A 84 14.93 3.15 0.58
C VAL A 84 14.49 3.15 2.03
N PHE A 85 13.25 3.52 2.28
CA PHE A 85 12.61 3.41 3.60
C PHE A 85 11.93 2.04 3.73
N CYS A 86 12.22 1.32 4.80
CA CYS A 86 11.68 -0.03 5.04
C CYS A 86 11.45 -0.29 6.53
N GLN A 87 10.87 -1.44 6.84
CA GLN A 87 10.76 -1.89 8.23
C GLN A 87 12.15 -2.17 8.82
N PRO A 88 12.36 -1.97 10.14
CA PRO A 88 13.62 -2.26 10.80
C PRO A 88 14.11 -3.70 10.63
N CYS A 89 13.21 -4.68 10.73
CA CYS A 89 13.53 -6.10 10.60
C CYS A 89 14.01 -6.49 9.19
N GLU A 90 13.71 -5.66 8.17
CA GLU A 90 14.03 -5.92 6.76
C GLU A 90 15.22 -5.10 6.22
N ALA A 91 15.79 -4.19 7.03
CA ALA A 91 16.87 -3.31 6.57
C ALA A 91 18.14 -4.07 6.10
N SER A 92 18.32 -5.31 6.51
CA SER A 92 19.41 -6.19 6.07
C SER A 92 18.97 -7.27 5.08
N HIS A 93 17.76 -7.15 4.51
CA HIS A 93 17.27 -8.14 3.56
C HIS A 93 18.11 -8.16 2.28
N GLU A 94 18.34 -9.35 1.70
CA GLU A 94 19.21 -9.53 0.54
C GLU A 94 18.82 -8.69 -0.68
N LEU A 95 17.53 -8.46 -0.92
CA LEU A 95 17.03 -7.62 -2.01
C LEU A 95 17.41 -6.14 -1.85
N LEU A 96 17.74 -5.69 -0.64
CA LEU A 96 18.17 -4.32 -0.36
C LEU A 96 19.69 -4.16 -0.35
N ALA A 97 20.45 -5.24 -0.41
CA ALA A 97 21.90 -5.22 -0.23
C ALA A 97 22.68 -4.37 -1.27
N ALA A 98 22.09 -4.11 -2.43
CA ALA A 98 22.71 -3.31 -3.47
C ALA A 98 22.41 -1.79 -3.35
N PHE A 99 21.43 -1.38 -2.55
CA PHE A 99 21.07 0.03 -2.37
C PHE A 99 22.06 0.72 -1.43
N GLU A 100 22.46 1.95 -1.80
CA GLU A 100 23.47 2.69 -1.04
C GLU A 100 22.92 3.32 0.25
N ASP A 101 21.62 3.62 0.29
CA ASP A 101 20.97 4.36 1.37
C ASP A 101 19.68 3.66 1.83
N VAL A 102 19.82 2.67 2.73
CA VAL A 102 18.68 1.95 3.33
C VAL A 102 18.39 2.56 4.71
N ARG A 103 17.17 3.06 4.89
CA ARG A 103 16.71 3.81 6.07
C ARG A 103 15.58 3.07 6.78
N PRO A 104 15.84 2.33 7.85
CA PRO A 104 14.79 1.69 8.63
C PRO A 104 13.89 2.73 9.31
N LEU A 105 12.58 2.56 9.21
CA LEU A 105 11.57 3.36 9.91
C LEU A 105 11.27 2.74 11.28
N ASP A 106 12.09 3.02 12.28
CA ASP A 106 11.86 2.55 13.67
C ASP A 106 10.63 3.26 14.29
N GLU A 107 10.81 4.52 14.67
CA GLU A 107 9.75 5.36 15.24
C GLU A 107 9.22 6.38 14.24
N GLY A 108 9.90 6.54 13.10
CA GLY A 108 9.56 7.47 12.05
C GLY A 108 10.76 7.88 11.23
N GLY A 109 10.52 8.65 10.17
CA GLY A 109 11.55 9.16 9.27
C GLY A 109 11.19 10.54 8.75
N LEU A 110 12.20 11.24 8.26
CA LEU A 110 12.06 12.50 7.56
C LEU A 110 12.76 12.40 6.21
N PHE A 111 12.05 12.77 5.15
CA PHE A 111 12.62 12.92 3.82
C PHE A 111 12.17 14.26 3.23
N ASN A 112 13.12 15.17 3.02
CA ASN A 112 12.85 16.56 2.68
C ASN A 112 11.85 17.15 3.69
N GLU A 113 10.71 17.66 3.22
CA GLU A 113 9.64 18.25 4.07
C GLU A 113 8.56 17.23 4.50
N VAL A 114 8.78 15.94 4.22
CA VAL A 114 7.80 14.88 4.51
C VAL A 114 8.23 14.06 5.72
N ALA A 115 7.45 14.12 6.79
CA ALA A 115 7.60 13.23 7.92
C ALA A 115 6.79 11.95 7.67
N MET A 116 7.36 10.81 8.04
CA MET A 116 6.76 9.49 7.96
C MET A 116 6.74 8.87 9.35
N GLN A 117 5.58 8.34 9.77
CA GLN A 117 5.43 7.62 11.03
C GLN A 117 4.99 6.18 10.74
N ARG A 118 5.79 5.21 11.17
CA ARG A 118 5.40 3.79 11.08
C ARG A 118 4.27 3.49 12.05
N VAL A 119 3.30 2.69 11.58
CA VAL A 119 2.16 2.20 12.35
C VAL A 119 2.14 0.67 12.25
N PRO A 120 1.87 -0.07 13.35
CA PRO A 120 1.73 -1.52 13.28
C PRO A 120 0.65 -1.92 12.26
N ALA A 121 0.94 -2.94 11.45
CA ALA A 121 -0.02 -3.63 10.62
C ALA A 121 -0.16 -5.08 11.10
N ARG A 122 -1.31 -5.69 10.84
CA ARG A 122 -1.60 -7.06 11.24
C ARG A 122 -1.98 -7.89 10.02
N HIS A 123 -0.98 -8.57 9.47
CA HIS A 123 -1.09 -9.34 8.23
C HIS A 123 -1.59 -10.77 8.49
N GLY A 124 -2.76 -10.88 9.18
CA GLY A 124 -3.38 -12.15 9.55
C GLY A 124 -4.21 -12.06 10.82
N THR A 125 -4.81 -13.17 11.24
CA THR A 125 -5.70 -13.21 12.41
C THR A 125 -5.22 -14.16 13.49
N SER A 126 -4.75 -15.37 13.13
CA SER A 126 -4.19 -16.34 14.08
C SER A 126 -2.69 -16.16 14.29
N PRO A 127 -2.15 -16.65 15.43
CA PRO A 127 -0.71 -16.63 15.66
C PRO A 127 0.11 -17.39 14.60
N GLU A 128 -0.45 -18.47 14.06
CA GLU A 128 0.16 -19.31 13.03
C GLU A 128 0.30 -18.51 11.73
N VAL A 129 -0.77 -17.87 11.27
CA VAL A 129 -0.75 -17.05 10.04
C VAL A 129 0.14 -15.83 10.21
N LEU A 130 0.13 -15.18 11.38
CA LEU A 130 1.03 -14.06 11.67
C LEU A 130 2.51 -14.47 11.66
N ALA A 131 2.82 -15.69 12.10
CA ALA A 131 4.19 -16.22 12.02
C ALA A 131 4.62 -16.50 10.56
N ASP A 132 3.68 -16.97 9.72
CA ASP A 132 3.93 -17.21 8.29
C ASP A 132 4.12 -15.90 7.51
N MET A 133 3.31 -14.88 7.81
CA MET A 133 3.33 -13.60 7.10
C MET A 133 4.46 -12.66 7.56
N GLY A 134 4.93 -12.80 8.79
CA GLY A 134 5.92 -11.90 9.36
C GLY A 134 5.35 -10.52 9.73
N GLU A 135 6.27 -9.57 9.95
CA GLU A 135 5.87 -8.19 10.25
C GLU A 135 5.43 -7.46 8.98
N ALA A 136 4.41 -6.62 9.11
CA ALA A 136 3.99 -5.65 8.10
C ALA A 136 3.80 -4.27 8.74
N SER A 137 3.87 -3.22 7.96
CA SER A 137 3.74 -1.85 8.45
C SER A 137 2.77 -1.03 7.62
N GLY A 138 1.98 -0.22 8.33
CA GLY A 138 1.40 0.97 7.75
C GLY A 138 2.30 2.18 7.97
N ILE A 139 2.10 3.23 7.18
CA ILE A 139 2.87 4.47 7.28
C ILE A 139 1.92 5.66 7.18
N VAL A 140 2.09 6.63 8.10
CA VAL A 140 1.41 7.91 8.03
C VAL A 140 2.38 8.96 7.52
N PHE A 141 1.96 9.71 6.50
CA PHE A 141 2.74 10.79 5.89
C PHE A 141 2.16 12.15 6.31
N PHE A 142 3.07 13.07 6.64
CA PHE A 142 2.76 14.44 7.05
C PHE A 142 3.65 15.41 6.27
N ALA A 143 3.05 16.46 5.70
CA ALA A 143 3.77 17.60 5.13
C ALA A 143 2.91 18.85 5.24
N ALA A 144 3.54 20.01 5.41
CA ALA A 144 2.84 21.28 5.49
C ALA A 144 2.06 21.56 4.19
N GLY A 145 0.77 21.86 4.30
CA GLY A 145 -0.07 22.17 3.14
C GLY A 145 -0.52 20.95 2.33
N GLU A 146 -0.33 19.74 2.85
CA GLU A 146 -0.82 18.48 2.27
C GLU A 146 -1.76 17.77 3.26
N PRO A 147 -2.73 16.98 2.76
CA PRO A 147 -3.58 16.18 3.65
C PRO A 147 -2.76 15.11 4.39
N THR A 148 -3.09 14.82 5.64
CA THR A 148 -2.52 13.66 6.34
C THR A 148 -2.91 12.37 5.62
N VAL A 149 -1.94 11.57 5.21
CA VAL A 149 -2.14 10.31 4.47
C VAL A 149 -1.78 9.13 5.36
N TYR A 150 -2.72 8.20 5.57
CA TYR A 150 -2.43 6.91 6.18
C TYR A 150 -2.44 5.82 5.09
N TRP A 151 -1.28 5.27 4.76
CA TRP A 151 -1.12 4.09 3.95
C TRP A 151 -1.06 2.87 4.86
N ALA A 152 -2.12 2.06 4.87
CA ALA A 152 -2.31 1.00 5.85
C ALA A 152 -1.40 -0.23 5.62
N GLY A 153 -0.91 -0.43 4.39
CA GLY A 153 -0.16 -1.65 4.02
C GLY A 153 -1.04 -2.91 4.06
N ASP A 154 -0.40 -4.07 4.16
CA ASP A 154 -1.10 -5.34 4.30
C ASP A 154 -1.51 -5.56 5.75
N THR A 155 -2.79 -5.34 6.01
CA THR A 155 -3.39 -5.49 7.33
C THR A 155 -4.85 -5.90 7.21
N VAL A 156 -5.35 -6.64 8.19
CA VAL A 156 -6.78 -6.77 8.45
C VAL A 156 -7.27 -5.57 9.26
N TRP A 157 -8.59 -5.35 9.29
CA TRP A 157 -9.21 -4.38 10.20
C TRP A 157 -9.09 -4.86 11.66
N TYR A 158 -8.42 -4.08 12.51
CA TYR A 158 -8.24 -4.37 13.93
C TYR A 158 -8.00 -3.07 14.73
N GLU A 159 -7.81 -3.19 16.04
CA GLU A 159 -7.80 -2.04 16.96
C GLU A 159 -6.69 -1.01 16.65
N ASP A 160 -5.50 -1.43 16.18
CA ASP A 160 -4.44 -0.45 15.91
C ASP A 160 -4.68 0.33 14.60
N VAL A 161 -5.39 -0.25 13.60
CA VAL A 161 -5.86 0.50 12.43
C VAL A 161 -6.86 1.57 12.85
N LYS A 162 -7.82 1.21 13.70
CA LYS A 162 -8.77 2.16 14.28
C LYS A 162 -8.06 3.24 15.08
N ARG A 163 -7.11 2.84 15.95
CA ARG A 163 -6.30 3.79 16.73
C ARG A 163 -5.50 4.74 15.84
N ALA A 164 -4.92 4.27 14.74
CA ALA A 164 -4.22 5.12 13.78
C ALA A 164 -5.16 6.18 13.19
N ILE A 165 -6.40 5.78 12.82
CA ILE A 165 -7.42 6.71 12.35
C ILE A 165 -7.77 7.74 13.44
N ASP A 166 -8.02 7.29 14.66
CA ASP A 166 -8.42 8.16 15.78
C ASP A 166 -7.31 9.15 16.18
N VAL A 167 -6.04 8.70 16.15
CA VAL A 167 -4.88 9.50 16.60
C VAL A 167 -4.42 10.47 15.53
N PHE A 168 -4.27 9.99 14.28
CA PHE A 168 -3.69 10.78 13.20
C PHE A 168 -4.75 11.54 12.39
N MET A 169 -6.03 11.19 12.54
CA MET A 169 -7.17 11.81 11.82
C MET A 169 -6.85 12.01 10.32
N PRO A 170 -6.47 10.94 9.59
CA PRO A 170 -6.03 11.08 8.22
C PRO A 170 -7.17 11.55 7.31
N GLU A 171 -6.85 12.50 6.44
CA GLU A 171 -7.78 12.99 5.41
C GLU A 171 -7.82 12.06 4.20
N VAL A 172 -6.76 11.24 4.04
CA VAL A 172 -6.67 10.21 3.01
C VAL A 172 -6.18 8.91 3.64
N ILE A 173 -6.89 7.81 3.36
CA ILE A 173 -6.52 6.47 3.82
C ILE A 173 -6.34 5.59 2.59
N ILE A 174 -5.18 4.99 2.41
CA ILE A 174 -4.92 4.01 1.34
C ILE A 174 -4.96 2.63 1.97
N VAL A 175 -5.89 1.78 1.53
CA VAL A 175 -6.09 0.43 2.05
C VAL A 175 -5.83 -0.62 0.99
N HIS A 176 -5.20 -1.71 1.38
CA HIS A 176 -5.11 -2.90 0.56
C HIS A 176 -6.40 -3.72 0.78
N ALA A 177 -7.16 -3.92 -0.31
CA ALA A 177 -8.56 -4.34 -0.27
C ALA A 177 -8.82 -5.67 -1.00
N GLY A 178 -7.77 -6.44 -1.25
CA GLY A 178 -7.86 -7.67 -2.04
C GLY A 178 -8.62 -8.80 -1.36
N GLY A 179 -8.86 -8.74 -0.03
CA GLY A 179 -9.45 -9.84 0.72
C GLY A 179 -8.64 -11.13 0.54
N ALA A 180 -7.31 -10.98 0.58
CA ALA A 180 -6.40 -12.09 0.38
C ALA A 180 -6.52 -13.11 1.52
N LEU A 181 -6.47 -14.40 1.15
CA LEU A 181 -6.57 -15.52 2.08
C LEU A 181 -5.26 -16.31 2.13
N TRP A 182 -4.85 -16.67 3.34
CA TRP A 182 -3.79 -17.63 3.62
C TRP A 182 -4.28 -18.66 4.62
N ASN A 183 -4.19 -19.95 4.27
CA ASN A 183 -4.73 -21.04 5.08
C ASN A 183 -6.22 -20.86 5.47
N GLY A 184 -7.00 -20.18 4.61
CA GLY A 184 -8.42 -19.90 4.83
C GLY A 184 -8.72 -18.70 5.73
N GLU A 185 -7.70 -17.97 6.18
CA GLU A 185 -7.84 -16.76 6.99
C GLU A 185 -7.55 -15.51 6.17
N LEU A 186 -8.22 -14.40 6.51
CA LEU A 186 -7.93 -13.10 5.93
C LEU A 186 -6.56 -12.60 6.40
N ILE A 187 -5.75 -12.18 5.44
CA ILE A 187 -4.45 -11.53 5.66
C ILE A 187 -4.43 -10.08 5.18
N VAL A 188 -5.39 -9.69 4.34
CA VAL A 188 -5.60 -8.34 3.82
C VAL A 188 -7.09 -8.02 3.91
N MET A 189 -7.47 -6.76 4.12
CA MET A 189 -8.86 -6.35 4.25
C MET A 189 -9.74 -6.84 3.11
N ASP A 190 -10.90 -7.38 3.45
CA ASP A 190 -11.98 -7.67 2.52
C ASP A 190 -12.93 -6.47 2.36
N ALA A 191 -13.98 -6.61 1.55
CA ALA A 191 -14.93 -5.54 1.31
C ALA A 191 -15.66 -5.07 2.59
N ALA A 192 -15.97 -5.99 3.52
CA ALA A 192 -16.64 -5.66 4.77
C ALA A 192 -15.71 -4.81 5.66
N GLN A 193 -14.44 -5.18 5.75
CA GLN A 193 -13.44 -4.47 6.53
C GLN A 193 -13.10 -3.08 5.94
N VAL A 194 -13.05 -2.95 4.61
CA VAL A 194 -12.90 -1.64 3.95
C VAL A 194 -14.09 -0.72 4.28
N ILE A 195 -15.30 -1.25 4.32
CA ILE A 195 -16.49 -0.50 4.72
C ILE A 195 -16.37 -0.01 6.18
N GLU A 196 -15.81 -0.81 7.09
CA GLU A 196 -15.55 -0.36 8.47
C GLU A 196 -14.53 0.78 8.52
N VAL A 197 -13.49 0.78 7.68
CA VAL A 197 -12.58 1.93 7.53
C VAL A 197 -13.34 3.19 7.10
N CYS A 198 -14.20 3.08 6.08
CA CYS A 198 -15.01 4.20 5.61
C CYS A 198 -15.94 4.76 6.69
N LYS A 199 -16.53 3.90 7.53
CA LYS A 199 -17.38 4.29 8.65
C LYS A 199 -16.59 4.93 9.79
N ALA A 200 -15.38 4.44 10.06
CA ALA A 200 -14.50 4.97 11.10
C ALA A 200 -13.95 6.36 10.76
N ALA A 201 -13.80 6.65 9.46
CA ALA A 201 -13.29 7.93 8.95
C ALA A 201 -14.26 8.52 7.89
N PRO A 202 -15.45 8.99 8.29
CA PRO A 202 -16.51 9.39 7.35
C PRO A 202 -16.13 10.59 6.47
N GLU A 203 -15.22 11.45 6.93
CA GLU A 203 -14.75 12.62 6.17
C GLU A 203 -13.51 12.33 5.31
N ALA A 204 -12.83 11.19 5.54
CA ALA A 204 -11.65 10.84 4.80
C ALA A 204 -11.98 10.28 3.41
N LYS A 205 -11.09 10.53 2.44
CA LYS A 205 -11.06 9.80 1.19
C LYS A 205 -10.34 8.47 1.40
N VAL A 206 -11.00 7.36 1.07
CA VAL A 206 -10.42 6.02 1.16
C VAL A 206 -10.06 5.55 -0.24
N ILE A 207 -8.80 5.21 -0.49
CA ILE A 207 -8.30 4.68 -1.77
C ILE A 207 -8.05 3.18 -1.59
N ALA A 208 -8.82 2.35 -2.30
CA ALA A 208 -8.73 0.90 -2.21
C ALA A 208 -7.90 0.32 -3.37
N VAL A 209 -6.84 -0.39 -3.03
CA VAL A 209 -5.88 -0.98 -3.97
C VAL A 209 -5.61 -2.45 -3.65
N HIS A 210 -4.61 -3.07 -4.26
CA HIS A 210 -4.19 -4.46 -4.00
C HIS A 210 -5.28 -5.48 -4.36
N MET A 211 -5.91 -5.34 -5.52
CA MET A 211 -6.95 -6.23 -6.02
C MET A 211 -6.60 -6.79 -7.40
N GLU A 212 -7.09 -7.99 -7.69
CA GLU A 212 -7.06 -8.61 -9.03
C GLU A 212 -5.67 -8.94 -9.59
N SER A 213 -4.59 -8.75 -8.83
CA SER A 213 -3.22 -9.02 -9.26
C SER A 213 -2.64 -10.34 -8.73
N CYS A 214 -3.12 -10.82 -7.58
CA CYS A 214 -2.68 -12.05 -6.94
C CYS A 214 -3.82 -13.07 -6.87
N ASP A 215 -3.51 -14.36 -7.00
CA ASP A 215 -4.52 -15.42 -7.13
C ASP A 215 -5.22 -15.79 -5.82
N HIS A 216 -4.71 -15.34 -4.67
CA HIS A 216 -5.35 -15.50 -3.35
C HIS A 216 -6.26 -14.33 -2.97
N CYS A 217 -6.31 -13.27 -3.80
CA CYS A 217 -7.23 -12.15 -3.60
C CYS A 217 -8.64 -12.53 -4.04
N THR A 218 -9.61 -12.41 -3.12
CA THR A 218 -11.00 -12.81 -3.33
C THR A 218 -11.92 -11.64 -3.71
N VAL A 219 -11.49 -10.40 -3.41
CA VAL A 219 -12.23 -9.18 -3.70
C VAL A 219 -11.79 -8.58 -5.02
N THR A 220 -12.75 -8.21 -5.86
CA THR A 220 -12.55 -7.46 -7.09
C THR A 220 -12.98 -6.01 -6.92
N ARG A 221 -12.48 -5.09 -7.76
CA ARG A 221 -12.94 -3.69 -7.79
C ARG A 221 -14.46 -3.58 -7.91
N ARG A 222 -15.07 -4.45 -8.73
CA ARG A 222 -16.51 -4.52 -8.90
C ARG A 222 -17.23 -4.97 -7.64
N SER A 223 -16.82 -6.10 -7.05
CA SER A 223 -17.47 -6.62 -5.84
C SER A 223 -17.32 -5.67 -4.65
N LEU A 224 -16.17 -4.98 -4.53
CA LEU A 224 -15.99 -3.95 -3.52
C LEU A 224 -16.94 -2.77 -3.72
N ARG A 225 -17.10 -2.28 -4.96
CA ARG A 225 -18.04 -1.18 -5.25
C ARG A 225 -19.48 -1.59 -4.95
N GLU A 226 -19.91 -2.78 -5.39
CA GLU A 226 -21.25 -3.31 -5.11
C GLU A 226 -21.53 -3.41 -3.60
N ALA A 227 -20.56 -3.91 -2.81
CA ALA A 227 -20.68 -3.99 -1.35
C ALA A 227 -20.74 -2.60 -0.69
N ALA A 228 -19.92 -1.67 -1.14
CA ALA A 228 -19.88 -0.31 -0.61
C ALA A 228 -21.18 0.46 -0.93
N ASP A 229 -21.73 0.33 -2.14
CA ASP A 229 -23.01 0.93 -2.53
C ASP A 229 -24.16 0.38 -1.66
N ALA A 230 -24.18 -0.92 -1.43
CA ALA A 230 -25.14 -1.57 -0.53
C ALA A 230 -25.04 -1.09 0.93
N ALA A 231 -23.84 -0.72 1.35
CA ALA A 231 -23.58 -0.16 2.69
C ALA A 231 -23.77 1.37 2.78
N GLY A 232 -24.09 2.04 1.68
CA GLY A 232 -24.27 3.51 1.62
C GLY A 232 -22.96 4.30 1.58
N VAL A 233 -21.83 3.65 1.28
CA VAL A 233 -20.53 4.33 1.12
C VAL A 233 -20.42 4.88 -0.30
N SER A 234 -20.32 6.20 -0.40
CA SER A 234 -20.32 6.90 -1.70
C SER A 234 -19.06 6.65 -2.52
N ALA A 235 -19.16 6.78 -3.84
CA ALA A 235 -18.00 6.74 -4.74
C ALA A 235 -17.07 7.96 -4.57
N GLU A 236 -17.54 9.02 -3.94
CA GLU A 236 -16.72 10.18 -3.59
C GLU A 236 -15.85 9.94 -2.35
N GLN A 237 -16.31 9.08 -1.43
CA GLN A 237 -15.54 8.67 -0.26
C GLN A 237 -14.59 7.51 -0.58
N LEU A 238 -15.11 6.41 -1.18
CA LEU A 238 -14.32 5.24 -1.52
C LEU A 238 -13.93 5.27 -3.00
N LEU A 239 -12.68 5.58 -3.25
CA LEU A 239 -12.05 5.63 -4.57
C LEU A 239 -11.40 4.28 -4.88
N ILE A 240 -11.72 3.70 -6.03
CA ILE A 240 -11.24 2.37 -6.44
C ILE A 240 -10.55 2.51 -7.81
N PRO A 241 -9.27 2.93 -7.84
CA PRO A 241 -8.56 3.19 -9.08
C PRO A 241 -8.30 1.93 -9.90
N LYS A 242 -8.23 2.08 -11.21
CA LYS A 242 -7.67 1.08 -12.12
C LYS A 242 -6.16 1.14 -12.10
N ASP A 243 -5.52 0.07 -12.58
CA ASP A 243 -4.08 0.07 -12.79
C ASP A 243 -3.70 1.17 -13.80
N GLY A 244 -2.69 1.98 -13.46
CA GLY A 244 -2.26 3.17 -14.21
C GLY A 244 -3.03 4.46 -13.87
N GLU A 245 -4.14 4.41 -13.14
CA GLU A 245 -4.97 5.58 -12.84
C GLU A 245 -4.34 6.50 -11.79
N GLU A 246 -4.43 7.82 -12.05
CA GLU A 246 -3.99 8.88 -11.13
C GLU A 246 -5.20 9.50 -10.43
N ILE A 247 -5.10 9.63 -9.10
CA ILE A 247 -6.05 10.35 -8.25
C ILE A 247 -5.38 11.63 -7.77
N VAL A 248 -6.05 12.77 -7.95
CA VAL A 248 -5.61 14.07 -7.42
C VAL A 248 -6.53 14.48 -6.29
N ILE A 249 -5.97 14.70 -5.12
CA ILE A 249 -6.69 15.24 -3.96
C ILE A 249 -6.13 16.64 -3.68
N LEU A 250 -6.99 17.64 -3.84
CA LEU A 250 -6.69 19.03 -3.52
C LEU A 250 -7.05 19.28 -2.07
N GLN A 251 -6.19 19.95 -1.31
CA GLN A 251 -6.60 20.48 -0.01
C GLN A 251 -7.60 21.61 -0.25
N GLU A 252 -8.73 21.53 0.44
CA GLU A 252 -9.59 22.69 0.55
C GLU A 252 -8.86 23.73 1.39
N THR A 253 -8.45 24.84 0.78
CA THR A 253 -7.90 25.96 1.54
C THR A 253 -9.00 26.48 2.46
N ALA A 254 -8.84 26.23 3.76
CA ALA A 254 -9.67 26.91 4.74
C ALA A 254 -9.41 28.42 4.61
N PHE A 255 -10.42 29.16 4.20
CA PHE A 255 -10.44 30.63 4.15
C PHE A 255 -10.68 31.19 5.54
#